data_06e9eebeb59cc341b179c0d4971d8b27
#
_entry.id   06e9eebeb59cc341b179c0d4971d8b27
#
_cell.length_a   1.000
_cell.length_b   1.000
_cell.length_c   1.000
_cell.angle_alpha   90.00
_cell.angle_beta   90.00
_cell.angle_gamma   90.00
#
_symmetry.space_group_name_H-M   'P 1'
#
loop_
_entity.id
_entity.type
_entity.pdbx_description
1 polymer ?
#
loop_
_entity_poly.entity_id
_entity_poly.type
_entity_poly.pdbx_seq_one_letter_code
_entity_poly.pdbx_strand_id
1 'polypeptide(L)'
;EMACLMHDIGNPPFGHFGEAAINHWFNTNLASVTPERCREPNTGIGVIFKHLAQDICNFEGNAQGIRIIHSLQTLNLTYSQSAGILKYTRPAGLDVKDIPQNKNYLMKKVGYYYSEKAFVEALQNELTIEPYCRHPASYIMEAADDISYCLADIEDAIEKGIITIELLCTVLKNHYQKVLINLTIDDTEHQDFVSKAVNYALERGKAQPYNFNSEFFIYLRVALLHPLV
;
A
#
# COMPACT_ATOMS: atom_id res chain seq x y z
N GLU A 1 12.58 -7.07 2.04
CA GLU A 1 13.26 -5.75 2.00
C GLU A 1 13.05 -5.05 0.66
N MET A 2 13.45 -5.62 -0.49
CA MET A 2 13.31 -4.97 -1.80
C MET A 2 11.87 -4.56 -2.11
N ALA A 3 10.88 -5.40 -1.80
CA ALA A 3 9.49 -5.06 -2.00
C ALA A 3 9.07 -3.85 -1.14
N CYS A 4 9.47 -3.79 0.12
CA CYS A 4 9.18 -2.65 1.01
C CYS A 4 9.85 -1.34 0.55
N LEU A 5 11.03 -1.41 -0.08
CA LEU A 5 11.69 -0.22 -0.62
C LEU A 5 11.03 0.32 -1.89
N MET A 6 10.30 -0.51 -2.64
CA MET A 6 9.80 -0.18 -3.97
C MET A 6 8.27 -0.13 -4.07
N HIS A 7 7.52 -0.54 -3.04
CA HIS A 7 6.06 -0.68 -3.14
C HIS A 7 5.36 0.64 -3.51
N ASP A 8 5.93 1.77 -3.09
CA ASP A 8 5.39 3.12 -3.31
C ASP A 8 6.07 3.91 -4.45
N ILE A 9 6.98 3.27 -5.21
CA ILE A 9 7.74 3.98 -6.28
C ILE A 9 6.85 4.56 -7.38
N GLY A 10 5.63 4.05 -7.51
CA GLY A 10 4.64 4.50 -8.50
C GLY A 10 3.69 5.57 -8.00
N ASN A 11 3.75 5.96 -6.74
CA ASN A 11 2.85 6.95 -6.18
C ASN A 11 3.11 8.33 -6.79
N PRO A 12 2.06 9.04 -7.26
CA PRO A 12 2.20 10.40 -7.74
C PRO A 12 2.38 11.39 -6.59
N PRO A 13 2.82 12.64 -6.87
CA PRO A 13 2.76 13.72 -5.89
C PRO A 13 1.37 13.82 -5.26
N PHE A 14 1.30 14.03 -3.95
CA PHE A 14 0.07 14.07 -3.14
C PHE A 14 -0.68 12.73 -3.01
N GLY A 15 -0.03 11.60 -3.31
CA GLY A 15 -0.57 10.25 -3.07
C GLY A 15 -1.95 10.04 -3.72
N HIS A 16 -2.91 9.52 -2.97
CA HIS A 16 -4.27 9.23 -3.48
C HIS A 16 -5.03 10.46 -4.01
N PHE A 17 -4.75 11.65 -3.49
CA PHE A 17 -5.33 12.87 -4.05
C PHE A 17 -4.80 13.15 -5.45
N GLY A 18 -3.51 12.94 -5.68
CA GLY A 18 -2.88 13.02 -6.99
C GLY A 18 -3.43 11.98 -7.97
N GLU A 19 -3.59 10.72 -7.54
CA GLU A 19 -4.24 9.67 -8.34
C GLU A 19 -5.65 10.08 -8.77
N ALA A 20 -6.46 10.56 -7.84
CA ALA A 20 -7.82 11.00 -8.12
C ALA A 20 -7.86 12.17 -9.11
N ALA A 21 -6.95 13.14 -8.98
CA ALA A 21 -6.84 14.27 -9.89
C ALA A 21 -6.44 13.85 -11.31
N ILE A 22 -5.45 12.96 -11.43
CA ILE A 22 -5.01 12.40 -12.72
C ILE A 22 -6.17 11.65 -13.38
N ASN A 23 -6.82 10.75 -12.66
CA ASN A 23 -7.96 9.98 -13.16
C ASN A 23 -9.12 10.88 -13.59
N HIS A 24 -9.47 11.87 -12.79
CA HIS A 24 -10.52 12.81 -13.12
C HIS A 24 -10.21 13.58 -14.41
N TRP A 25 -8.98 14.10 -14.54
CA TRP A 25 -8.59 14.86 -15.72
C TRP A 25 -8.66 14.02 -17.00
N PHE A 26 -8.09 12.82 -17.00
CA PHE A 26 -8.09 11.94 -18.16
C PHE A 26 -9.50 11.45 -18.52
N ASN A 27 -10.31 11.05 -17.56
CA ASN A 27 -11.69 10.64 -17.81
C ASN A 27 -12.53 11.77 -18.41
N THR A 28 -12.22 13.02 -18.07
CA THR A 28 -12.97 14.18 -18.58
C THR A 28 -12.45 14.65 -19.94
N ASN A 29 -11.14 14.66 -20.15
CA ASN A 29 -10.53 15.38 -21.27
C ASN A 29 -9.92 14.49 -22.35
N LEU A 30 -9.67 13.19 -22.11
CA LEU A 30 -8.95 12.31 -23.03
C LEU A 30 -9.59 12.30 -24.43
N ALA A 31 -10.92 12.24 -24.50
CA ALA A 31 -11.64 12.21 -25.78
C ALA A 31 -11.44 13.51 -26.58
N SER A 32 -11.32 14.66 -25.93
CA SER A 32 -11.16 15.95 -26.61
C SER A 32 -9.75 16.19 -27.14
N VAL A 33 -8.74 15.65 -26.47
CA VAL A 33 -7.33 15.79 -26.87
C VAL A 33 -6.83 14.68 -27.79
N THR A 34 -7.62 13.63 -28.00
CA THR A 34 -7.25 12.50 -28.84
C THR A 34 -7.68 12.67 -30.28
N PRO A 35 -6.78 12.52 -31.27
CA PRO A 35 -7.13 12.56 -32.69
C PRO A 35 -8.18 11.51 -33.06
N GLU A 36 -9.12 11.85 -33.96
CA GLU A 36 -10.21 10.94 -34.40
C GLU A 36 -9.68 9.58 -34.88
N ARG A 37 -8.63 9.57 -35.69
CA ARG A 37 -7.99 8.36 -36.19
C ARG A 37 -7.59 7.34 -35.10
N CYS A 38 -7.32 7.81 -33.90
CA CYS A 38 -6.98 6.94 -32.76
C CYS A 38 -8.22 6.33 -32.11
N ARG A 39 -9.41 6.86 -32.40
CA ARG A 39 -10.69 6.43 -31.81
C ARG A 39 -11.48 5.48 -32.69
N GLU A 40 -11.01 5.20 -33.92
CA GLU A 40 -11.65 4.26 -34.86
C GLU A 40 -11.50 2.81 -34.37
N PRO A 41 -12.59 2.16 -33.89
CA PRO A 41 -12.48 0.91 -33.11
C PRO A 41 -11.99 -0.30 -33.94
N ASN A 42 -12.12 -0.24 -35.23
CA ASN A 42 -11.80 -1.36 -36.16
C ASN A 42 -10.40 -1.25 -36.80
N THR A 43 -9.59 -0.28 -36.38
CA THR A 43 -8.21 -0.13 -36.82
C THR A 43 -7.24 -0.66 -35.78
N GLY A 44 -6.05 -1.12 -36.21
CA GLY A 44 -5.01 -1.56 -35.27
C GLY A 44 -4.64 -0.47 -34.27
N ILE A 45 -4.63 0.80 -34.71
CA ILE A 45 -4.38 1.97 -33.83
C ILE A 45 -5.51 2.12 -32.82
N GLY A 46 -6.78 1.99 -33.24
CA GLY A 46 -7.92 2.14 -32.34
C GLY A 46 -8.00 1.04 -31.29
N VAL A 47 -7.65 -0.19 -31.64
CA VAL A 47 -7.57 -1.29 -30.65
C VAL A 47 -6.52 -1.04 -29.60
N ILE A 48 -5.30 -0.64 -30.01
CA ILE A 48 -4.22 -0.30 -29.07
C ILE A 48 -4.61 0.92 -28.23
N PHE A 49 -5.15 1.95 -28.86
CA PHE A 49 -5.58 3.16 -28.16
C PHE A 49 -6.63 2.86 -27.08
N LYS A 50 -7.58 1.95 -27.35
CA LYS A 50 -8.58 1.54 -26.35
C LYS A 50 -7.92 1.02 -25.08
N HIS A 51 -6.90 0.16 -25.20
CA HIS A 51 -6.17 -0.36 -24.05
C HIS A 51 -5.38 0.72 -23.32
N LEU A 52 -4.67 1.57 -24.06
CA LEU A 52 -3.92 2.69 -23.46
C LEU A 52 -4.84 3.71 -22.79
N ALA A 53 -6.02 3.97 -23.35
CA ALA A 53 -7.02 4.83 -22.73
C ALA A 53 -7.51 4.25 -21.40
N GLN A 54 -7.75 2.93 -21.34
CA GLN A 54 -8.11 2.26 -20.10
C GLN A 54 -7.00 2.37 -19.04
N ASP A 55 -5.74 2.20 -19.43
CA ASP A 55 -4.60 2.37 -18.52
C ASP A 55 -4.55 3.80 -17.94
N ILE A 56 -4.60 4.81 -18.79
CA ILE A 56 -4.47 6.22 -18.41
C ILE A 56 -5.67 6.69 -17.57
N CYS A 57 -6.88 6.26 -17.90
CA CYS A 57 -8.10 6.60 -17.17
C CYS A 57 -8.26 5.85 -15.85
N ASN A 58 -7.40 4.87 -15.59
CA ASN A 58 -7.35 4.09 -14.36
C ASN A 58 -5.95 4.15 -13.75
N PHE A 59 -5.37 5.35 -13.68
CA PHE A 59 -4.07 5.56 -13.06
C PHE A 59 -4.11 5.09 -11.60
N GLU A 60 -3.12 4.28 -11.21
CA GLU A 60 -2.99 3.72 -9.87
C GLU A 60 -1.51 3.53 -9.54
N GLY A 61 -1.07 3.98 -8.35
CA GLY A 61 0.33 3.97 -7.95
C GLY A 61 0.95 2.58 -7.97
N ASN A 62 0.23 1.54 -7.54
CA ASN A 62 0.75 0.17 -7.57
C ASN A 62 0.99 -0.32 -9.02
N ALA A 63 0.08 -0.04 -9.95
CA ALA A 63 0.26 -0.37 -11.37
C ALA A 63 1.42 0.42 -11.99
N GLN A 64 1.52 1.70 -11.64
CA GLN A 64 2.64 2.55 -12.07
C GLN A 64 3.96 2.06 -11.51
N GLY A 65 4.00 1.52 -10.28
CA GLY A 65 5.17 0.89 -9.69
C GLY A 65 5.69 -0.27 -10.55
N ILE A 66 4.83 -1.20 -10.97
CA ILE A 66 5.19 -2.29 -11.87
C ILE A 66 5.73 -1.76 -13.21
N ARG A 67 5.08 -0.74 -13.79
CA ARG A 67 5.56 -0.07 -15.01
C ARG A 67 6.96 0.53 -14.85
N ILE A 68 7.21 1.22 -13.74
CA ILE A 68 8.51 1.84 -13.48
C ILE A 68 9.59 0.79 -13.38
N ILE A 69 9.40 -0.25 -12.57
CA ILE A 69 10.46 -1.25 -12.33
C ILE A 69 10.74 -2.12 -13.56
N HIS A 70 9.72 -2.45 -14.34
CA HIS A 70 9.87 -3.35 -15.49
C HIS A 70 10.10 -2.59 -16.79
N SER A 71 9.20 -1.67 -17.17
CA SER A 71 9.18 -1.09 -18.51
C SER A 71 10.02 0.18 -18.65
N LEU A 72 10.04 1.06 -17.63
CA LEU A 72 10.70 2.37 -17.72
C LEU A 72 12.14 2.34 -17.23
N GLN A 73 12.40 1.80 -16.05
CA GLN A 73 13.75 1.75 -15.46
C GLN A 73 14.46 0.42 -15.76
N THR A 74 13.73 -0.59 -16.24
CA THR A 74 14.27 -1.92 -16.56
C THR A 74 15.19 -2.45 -15.45
N LEU A 75 14.74 -2.32 -14.20
CA LEU A 75 15.48 -2.84 -13.06
C LEU A 75 15.57 -4.37 -13.20
N ASN A 76 16.79 -4.90 -13.10
CA ASN A 76 17.03 -6.32 -13.25
C ASN A 76 16.62 -7.11 -12.00
N LEU A 77 15.32 -7.06 -11.66
CA LEU A 77 14.75 -7.77 -10.54
C LEU A 77 14.39 -9.21 -10.93
N THR A 78 14.46 -10.12 -9.96
CA THR A 78 13.90 -11.45 -10.13
C THR A 78 12.37 -11.41 -10.15
N TYR A 79 11.73 -12.43 -10.70
CA TYR A 79 10.28 -12.54 -10.67
C TYR A 79 9.72 -12.51 -9.24
N SER A 80 10.37 -13.19 -8.28
CA SER A 80 9.95 -13.16 -6.87
C SER A 80 10.03 -11.76 -6.25
N GLN A 81 11.05 -10.96 -6.59
CA GLN A 81 11.16 -9.57 -6.11
C GLN A 81 10.06 -8.71 -6.71
N SER A 82 9.80 -8.82 -8.00
CA SER A 82 8.73 -8.09 -8.70
C SER A 82 7.34 -8.52 -8.20
N ALA A 83 7.14 -9.82 -7.97
CA ALA A 83 5.88 -10.36 -7.44
C ALA A 83 5.58 -9.88 -6.02
N GLY A 84 6.63 -9.60 -5.22
CA GLY A 84 6.48 -9.02 -3.88
C GLY A 84 5.87 -7.61 -3.89
N ILE A 85 6.03 -6.87 -4.98
CA ILE A 85 5.51 -5.50 -5.15
C ILE A 85 4.06 -5.52 -5.69
N LEU A 86 3.66 -6.58 -6.39
CA LEU A 86 2.33 -6.70 -6.99
C LEU A 86 1.26 -6.91 -5.91
N LYS A 87 0.82 -5.82 -5.29
CA LYS A 87 -0.18 -5.78 -4.21
C LYS A 87 -1.59 -6.03 -4.74
N TYR A 88 -1.94 -5.48 -5.90
CA TYR A 88 -3.22 -5.69 -6.57
C TYR A 88 -3.03 -6.44 -7.87
N THR A 89 -4.01 -7.28 -8.24
CA THR A 89 -3.86 -8.22 -9.35
C THR A 89 -4.86 -7.98 -10.48
N ARG A 90 -5.60 -6.87 -10.44
CA ARG A 90 -6.55 -6.49 -11.48
C ARG A 90 -5.84 -5.77 -12.64
N PRO A 91 -5.97 -6.25 -13.90
CA PRO A 91 -5.54 -5.46 -15.06
C PRO A 91 -6.43 -4.23 -15.26
N ALA A 92 -5.86 -3.12 -15.73
CA ALA A 92 -6.61 -1.87 -15.95
C ALA A 92 -7.80 -2.01 -16.90
N GLY A 93 -7.71 -2.94 -17.88
CA GLY A 93 -8.78 -3.22 -18.84
C GLY A 93 -9.93 -4.09 -18.34
N LEU A 94 -9.88 -4.59 -17.09
CA LEU A 94 -10.95 -5.41 -16.52
C LEU A 94 -11.93 -4.55 -15.73
N ASP A 95 -13.20 -4.57 -16.13
CA ASP A 95 -14.28 -3.88 -15.42
C ASP A 95 -14.47 -4.47 -14.01
N VAL A 96 -14.83 -3.60 -13.05
CA VAL A 96 -15.08 -4.01 -11.65
C VAL A 96 -16.21 -5.06 -11.56
N LYS A 97 -17.23 -4.97 -12.42
CA LYS A 97 -18.35 -5.93 -12.49
C LYS A 97 -17.92 -7.34 -12.88
N ASP A 98 -16.79 -7.47 -13.56
CA ASP A 98 -16.28 -8.76 -14.08
C ASP A 98 -15.28 -9.41 -13.10
N ILE A 99 -15.05 -8.81 -11.93
CA ILE A 99 -14.18 -9.36 -10.90
C ILE A 99 -14.82 -10.60 -10.27
N PRO A 100 -14.12 -11.75 -10.20
CA PRO A 100 -14.60 -12.91 -9.46
C PRO A 100 -14.84 -12.58 -7.98
N GLN A 101 -16.00 -12.96 -7.42
CA GLN A 101 -16.39 -12.61 -6.05
C GLN A 101 -15.34 -12.98 -5.00
N ASN A 102 -14.70 -14.14 -5.16
CA ASN A 102 -13.65 -14.62 -4.26
C ASN A 102 -12.30 -13.90 -4.43
N LYS A 103 -12.17 -12.97 -5.39
CA LYS A 103 -10.97 -12.18 -5.68
C LYS A 103 -11.15 -10.68 -5.42
N ASN A 104 -12.32 -10.25 -4.94
CA ASN A 104 -12.63 -8.83 -4.72
C ASN A 104 -11.55 -8.08 -3.90
N TYR A 105 -11.02 -8.70 -2.87
CA TYR A 105 -9.95 -8.11 -2.05
C TYR A 105 -8.68 -7.85 -2.87
N LEU A 106 -8.25 -8.82 -3.68
CA LEU A 106 -7.01 -8.76 -4.46
C LEU A 106 -7.12 -7.83 -5.68
N MET A 107 -8.34 -7.60 -6.16
CA MET A 107 -8.62 -6.91 -7.41
C MET A 107 -9.36 -5.58 -7.21
N LYS A 108 -9.47 -5.07 -5.97
CA LYS A 108 -10.19 -3.81 -5.68
C LYS A 108 -9.59 -2.59 -6.38
N LYS A 109 -8.26 -2.58 -6.59
CA LYS A 109 -7.51 -1.56 -7.33
C LYS A 109 -6.83 -2.17 -8.56
N VAL A 110 -6.40 -1.33 -9.49
CA VAL A 110 -5.58 -1.76 -10.64
C VAL A 110 -4.19 -2.14 -10.17
N GLY A 111 -3.69 -3.28 -10.59
CA GLY A 111 -2.37 -3.79 -10.22
C GLY A 111 -1.33 -3.68 -11.33
N TYR A 112 -1.77 -3.68 -12.59
CA TYR A 112 -0.90 -3.53 -13.75
C TYR A 112 -1.66 -3.04 -14.98
N TYR A 113 -0.93 -2.44 -15.90
CA TYR A 113 -1.45 -1.89 -17.14
C TYR A 113 -1.32 -2.88 -18.30
N TYR A 114 -1.92 -2.55 -19.44
CA TYR A 114 -1.90 -3.39 -20.64
C TYR A 114 -0.47 -3.71 -21.10
N SER A 115 0.42 -2.72 -21.06
CA SER A 115 1.83 -2.90 -21.46
C SER A 115 2.61 -3.89 -20.59
N GLU A 116 2.24 -4.04 -19.32
CA GLU A 116 2.88 -4.95 -18.37
C GLU A 116 2.20 -6.32 -18.27
N LYS A 117 1.10 -6.52 -19.01
CA LYS A 117 0.32 -7.78 -18.97
C LYS A 117 1.17 -9.01 -19.26
N ALA A 118 1.94 -8.99 -20.33
CA ALA A 118 2.78 -10.13 -20.73
C ALA A 118 3.85 -10.44 -19.66
N PHE A 119 4.41 -9.42 -19.03
CA PHE A 119 5.35 -9.59 -17.92
C PHE A 119 4.70 -10.22 -16.70
N VAL A 120 3.52 -9.75 -16.30
CA VAL A 120 2.79 -10.31 -15.15
C VAL A 120 2.39 -11.75 -15.40
N GLU A 121 1.93 -12.09 -16.62
CA GLU A 121 1.62 -13.46 -17.00
C GLU A 121 2.86 -14.38 -16.97
N ALA A 122 4.00 -13.92 -17.48
CA ALA A 122 5.27 -14.66 -17.40
C ALA A 122 5.71 -14.88 -15.94
N LEU A 123 5.63 -13.83 -15.11
CA LEU A 123 5.94 -13.90 -13.69
C LEU A 123 5.03 -14.91 -12.96
N GLN A 124 3.73 -14.90 -13.21
CA GLN A 124 2.79 -15.84 -12.61
C GLN A 124 3.09 -17.29 -13.04
N ASN A 125 3.39 -17.52 -14.30
CA ASN A 125 3.72 -18.85 -14.83
C ASN A 125 5.02 -19.39 -14.19
N GLU A 126 6.09 -18.61 -14.16
CA GLU A 126 7.38 -19.02 -13.60
C GLU A 126 7.31 -19.30 -12.09
N LEU A 127 6.51 -18.53 -11.36
CA LEU A 127 6.32 -18.71 -9.92
C LEU A 127 5.17 -19.66 -9.55
N THR A 128 4.51 -20.25 -10.54
CA THR A 128 3.35 -21.13 -10.34
C THR A 128 2.24 -20.45 -9.50
N ILE A 129 2.00 -19.17 -9.78
CA ILE A 129 0.94 -18.39 -9.14
C ILE A 129 -0.30 -18.43 -10.03
N GLU A 130 -1.43 -18.85 -9.48
CA GLU A 130 -2.69 -18.82 -10.20
C GLU A 130 -3.09 -17.40 -10.61
N PRO A 131 -3.83 -17.23 -11.73
CA PRO A 131 -4.33 -15.93 -12.17
C PRO A 131 -5.05 -15.17 -11.04
N TYR A 132 -4.77 -13.88 -10.94
CA TYR A 132 -5.33 -12.99 -9.92
C TYR A 132 -4.95 -13.34 -8.47
N CYS A 133 -3.98 -14.22 -8.25
CA CYS A 133 -3.41 -14.47 -6.93
C CYS A 133 -2.13 -13.65 -6.71
N ARG A 134 -1.79 -13.47 -5.42
CA ARG A 134 -0.56 -12.79 -4.98
C ARG A 134 0.54 -13.78 -4.62
N HIS A 135 1.76 -13.34 -4.78
CA HIS A 135 2.91 -14.01 -4.17
C HIS A 135 2.91 -13.81 -2.64
N PRO A 136 3.32 -14.81 -1.83
CA PRO A 136 3.38 -14.67 -0.37
C PRO A 136 4.15 -13.44 0.13
N ALA A 137 5.25 -13.07 -0.53
CA ALA A 137 6.03 -11.89 -0.17
C ALA A 137 5.25 -10.57 -0.25
N SER A 138 4.21 -10.48 -1.09
CA SER A 138 3.35 -9.30 -1.17
C SER A 138 2.49 -9.11 0.09
N TYR A 139 2.05 -10.20 0.72
CA TYR A 139 1.35 -10.12 2.01
C TYR A 139 2.27 -9.70 3.15
N ILE A 140 3.52 -10.21 3.14
CA ILE A 140 4.53 -9.82 4.14
C ILE A 140 4.87 -8.34 3.99
N MET A 141 5.04 -7.86 2.76
CA MET A 141 5.30 -6.46 2.47
C MET A 141 4.13 -5.58 2.94
N GLU A 142 2.89 -5.95 2.62
CA GLU A 142 1.69 -5.21 3.04
C GLU A 142 1.57 -5.15 4.57
N ALA A 143 1.83 -6.26 5.27
CA ALA A 143 1.81 -6.28 6.73
C ALA A 143 2.89 -5.39 7.35
N ALA A 144 4.10 -5.38 6.78
CA ALA A 144 5.18 -4.52 7.24
C ALA A 144 4.87 -3.03 7.02
N ASP A 145 4.24 -2.71 5.88
CA ASP A 145 3.76 -1.39 5.53
C ASP A 145 2.70 -0.90 6.52
N ASP A 146 1.64 -1.68 6.74
CA ASP A 146 0.55 -1.37 7.66
C ASP A 146 1.05 -1.15 9.10
N ILE A 147 2.00 -1.97 9.58
CA ILE A 147 2.60 -1.83 10.91
C ILE A 147 3.40 -0.53 11.00
N SER A 148 4.18 -0.19 9.97
CA SER A 148 5.00 1.01 9.95
C SER A 148 4.15 2.28 9.92
N TYR A 149 3.13 2.34 9.06
CA TYR A 149 2.23 3.48 8.94
C TYR A 149 1.34 3.67 10.17
N CYS A 150 0.93 2.59 10.83
CA CYS A 150 0.08 2.67 12.03
C CYS A 150 0.63 3.66 13.08
N LEU A 151 1.92 3.60 13.38
CA LEU A 151 2.54 4.49 14.36
C LEU A 151 2.79 5.89 13.80
N ALA A 152 3.13 6.01 12.52
CA ALA A 152 3.36 7.31 11.87
C ALA A 152 2.07 8.13 11.77
N ASP A 153 0.96 7.50 11.39
CA ASP A 153 -0.35 8.17 11.30
C ASP A 153 -0.84 8.66 12.67
N ILE A 154 -0.56 7.91 13.73
CA ILE A 154 -0.89 8.31 15.10
C ILE A 154 -0.03 9.51 15.53
N GLU A 155 1.27 9.53 15.21
CA GLU A 155 2.16 10.67 15.48
C GLU A 155 1.65 11.92 14.76
N ASP A 156 1.34 11.82 13.47
CA ASP A 156 0.74 12.89 12.68
C ASP A 156 -0.56 13.43 13.28
N ALA A 157 -1.42 12.54 13.79
CA ALA A 157 -2.68 12.92 14.42
C ALA A 157 -2.46 13.74 15.70
N ILE A 158 -1.39 13.44 16.47
CA ILE A 158 -1.01 14.21 17.66
C ILE A 158 -0.38 15.55 17.25
N GLU A 159 0.51 15.58 16.28
CA GLU A 159 1.11 16.82 15.78
C GLU A 159 0.06 17.80 15.25
N LYS A 160 -0.97 17.28 14.59
CA LYS A 160 -2.13 18.06 14.09
C LYS A 160 -3.15 18.41 15.20
N GLY A 161 -2.94 17.95 16.44
CA GLY A 161 -3.86 18.21 17.55
C GLY A 161 -5.21 17.50 17.45
N ILE A 162 -5.32 16.44 16.64
CA ILE A 162 -6.55 15.64 16.47
C ILE A 162 -6.79 14.79 17.73
N ILE A 163 -5.72 14.24 18.31
CA ILE A 163 -5.72 13.48 19.56
C ILE A 163 -4.61 13.97 20.49
N THR A 164 -4.72 13.66 21.78
CA THR A 164 -3.65 13.96 22.76
C THR A 164 -2.87 12.69 23.13
N ILE A 165 -1.65 12.86 23.63
CA ILE A 165 -0.83 11.72 24.10
C ILE A 165 -1.52 10.98 25.26
N GLU A 166 -2.22 11.70 26.16
CA GLU A 166 -2.95 11.09 27.27
C GLU A 166 -4.09 10.18 26.77
N LEU A 167 -4.84 10.67 25.78
CA LEU A 167 -5.89 9.87 25.14
C LEU A 167 -5.28 8.66 24.44
N LEU A 168 -4.21 8.83 23.67
CA LEU A 168 -3.50 7.74 23.01
C LEU A 168 -3.06 6.67 24.00
N CYS A 169 -2.39 7.06 25.10
CA CYS A 169 -1.93 6.14 26.12
C CYS A 169 -3.08 5.31 26.71
N THR A 170 -4.22 5.95 26.96
CA THR A 170 -5.42 5.30 27.50
C THR A 170 -6.01 4.31 26.49
N VAL A 171 -6.12 4.73 25.23
CA VAL A 171 -6.67 3.91 24.16
C VAL A 171 -5.78 2.68 23.89
N LEU A 172 -4.46 2.86 23.78
CA LEU A 172 -3.53 1.75 23.55
C LEU A 172 -3.62 0.68 24.65
N LYS A 173 -3.57 1.11 25.92
CA LYS A 173 -3.67 0.17 27.05
C LYS A 173 -5.00 -0.59 27.06
N ASN A 174 -6.11 0.12 26.86
CA ASN A 174 -7.44 -0.48 26.88
C ASN A 174 -7.68 -1.44 25.71
N HIS A 175 -7.24 -1.07 24.51
CA HIS A 175 -7.36 -1.94 23.32
C HIS A 175 -6.50 -3.18 23.44
N TYR A 176 -5.26 -3.05 23.93
CA TYR A 176 -4.40 -4.19 24.12
C TYR A 176 -5.00 -5.22 25.08
N GLN A 177 -5.57 -4.78 26.20
CA GLN A 177 -6.26 -5.68 27.13
C GLN A 177 -7.47 -6.40 26.47
N LYS A 178 -8.26 -5.68 25.66
CA LYS A 178 -9.36 -6.30 24.91
C LYS A 178 -8.87 -7.34 23.90
N VAL A 179 -7.75 -7.09 23.22
CA VAL A 179 -7.16 -8.04 22.27
C VAL A 179 -6.69 -9.31 22.98
N LEU A 180 -6.00 -9.17 24.14
CA LEU A 180 -5.58 -10.34 24.93
C LEU A 180 -6.76 -11.20 25.37
N ILE A 181 -7.84 -10.58 25.85
CA ILE A 181 -9.07 -11.28 26.25
C ILE A 181 -9.69 -12.01 25.05
N ASN A 182 -9.81 -11.34 23.89
CA ASN A 182 -10.45 -11.92 22.72
C ASN A 182 -9.65 -13.07 22.08
N LEU A 183 -8.33 -13.02 22.16
CA LEU A 183 -7.45 -14.06 21.62
C LEU A 183 -7.25 -15.24 22.59
N THR A 184 -7.84 -15.18 23.80
CA THR A 184 -7.63 -16.17 24.87
C THR A 184 -6.14 -16.47 25.12
N ILE A 185 -5.29 -15.44 24.98
CA ILE A 185 -3.86 -15.57 25.25
C ILE A 185 -3.70 -15.52 26.77
N ASP A 186 -3.46 -16.67 27.37
CA ASP A 186 -3.10 -16.79 28.78
C ASP A 186 -1.57 -16.66 28.94
N ASP A 187 -1.07 -15.51 28.48
CA ASP A 187 0.36 -15.21 28.52
C ASP A 187 0.62 -14.10 29.53
N THR A 188 0.97 -14.53 30.74
CA THR A 188 1.28 -13.61 31.85
C THR A 188 2.50 -12.73 31.57
N GLU A 189 3.39 -13.13 30.67
CA GLU A 189 4.62 -12.39 30.35
C GLU A 189 4.33 -11.17 29.48
N HIS A 190 3.33 -11.23 28.59
CA HIS A 190 2.99 -10.15 27.68
C HIS A 190 1.80 -9.27 28.13
N GLN A 191 1.12 -9.62 29.23
CA GLN A 191 -0.05 -8.86 29.71
C GLN A 191 0.21 -7.37 29.89
N ASP A 192 1.42 -6.99 30.30
CA ASP A 192 1.82 -5.61 30.58
C ASP A 192 2.65 -4.97 29.45
N PHE A 193 2.86 -5.66 28.33
CA PHE A 193 3.78 -5.21 27.29
C PHE A 193 3.51 -3.78 26.83
N VAL A 194 2.30 -3.48 26.37
CA VAL A 194 1.93 -2.13 25.90
C VAL A 194 1.97 -1.11 27.03
N SER A 195 1.57 -1.49 28.25
CA SER A 195 1.63 -0.61 29.40
C SER A 195 3.07 -0.23 29.76
N LYS A 196 3.99 -1.17 29.71
CA LYS A 196 5.43 -0.93 29.93
C LYS A 196 6.01 -0.02 28.84
N ALA A 197 5.69 -0.29 27.56
CA ALA A 197 6.14 0.52 26.43
C ALA A 197 5.66 1.98 26.54
N VAL A 198 4.38 2.18 26.80
CA VAL A 198 3.79 3.51 26.99
C VAL A 198 4.42 4.25 28.18
N ASN A 199 4.56 3.60 29.33
CA ASN A 199 5.16 4.23 30.51
C ASN A 199 6.62 4.60 30.25
N TYR A 200 7.39 3.74 29.62
CA TYR A 200 8.77 4.03 29.23
C TYR A 200 8.86 5.25 28.31
N ALA A 201 8.02 5.30 27.28
CA ALA A 201 7.98 6.43 26.36
C ALA A 201 7.61 7.75 27.07
N LEU A 202 6.65 7.72 28.01
CA LEU A 202 6.26 8.89 28.82
C LEU A 202 7.40 9.40 29.70
N GLU A 203 8.15 8.52 30.37
CA GLU A 203 9.29 8.88 31.17
C GLU A 203 10.38 9.55 30.33
N ARG A 204 10.68 9.00 29.17
CA ARG A 204 11.68 9.55 28.25
C ARG A 204 11.25 10.90 27.68
N GLY A 205 9.99 11.03 27.26
CA GLY A 205 9.46 12.32 26.79
C GLY A 205 9.54 13.42 27.88
N LYS A 206 9.19 13.08 29.11
CA LYS A 206 9.29 14.02 30.25
C LYS A 206 10.71 14.49 30.54
N ALA A 207 11.72 13.70 30.21
CA ALA A 207 13.12 14.09 30.36
C ALA A 207 13.55 15.18 29.37
N GLN A 208 12.77 15.39 28.28
CA GLN A 208 13.02 16.39 27.25
C GLN A 208 11.75 17.25 26.99
N PRO A 209 11.35 18.12 27.94
CA PRO A 209 10.05 18.81 27.87
C PRO A 209 9.82 19.65 26.60
N TYR A 210 10.89 20.24 26.05
CA TYR A 210 10.81 21.06 24.83
C TYR A 210 10.56 20.24 23.56
N ASN A 211 10.83 18.93 23.60
CA ASN A 211 10.66 18.01 22.49
C ASN A 211 9.83 16.77 22.87
N PHE A 212 8.91 16.98 23.82
CA PHE A 212 8.18 15.88 24.45
C PHE A 212 7.50 14.92 23.47
N ASN A 213 6.79 15.45 22.48
CA ASN A 213 6.05 14.62 21.51
C ASN A 213 7.00 13.74 20.69
N SER A 214 8.04 14.32 20.09
CA SER A 214 9.00 13.56 19.28
C SER A 214 9.73 12.49 20.10
N GLU A 215 10.20 12.83 21.30
CA GLU A 215 10.86 11.88 22.20
C GLU A 215 9.91 10.75 22.62
N PHE A 216 8.66 11.08 22.97
CA PHE A 216 7.65 10.07 23.27
C PHE A 216 7.49 9.08 22.13
N PHE A 217 7.34 9.55 20.86
CA PHE A 217 7.16 8.66 19.72
C PHE A 217 8.41 7.87 19.35
N ILE A 218 9.62 8.45 19.47
CA ILE A 218 10.87 7.71 19.27
C ILE A 218 10.91 6.50 20.21
N TYR A 219 10.70 6.70 21.50
CA TYR A 219 10.79 5.63 22.48
C TYR A 219 9.58 4.68 22.44
N LEU A 220 8.40 5.15 22.07
CA LEU A 220 7.24 4.29 21.84
C LEU A 220 7.47 3.32 20.68
N ARG A 221 7.99 3.82 19.55
CA ARG A 221 8.35 2.97 18.40
C ARG A 221 9.40 1.93 18.78
N VAL A 222 10.47 2.35 19.43
CA VAL A 222 11.53 1.41 19.88
C VAL A 222 10.93 0.33 20.77
N ALA A 223 10.10 0.71 21.75
CA ALA A 223 9.55 -0.25 22.71
C ALA A 223 8.49 -1.19 22.09
N LEU A 224 7.76 -0.75 21.07
CA LEU A 224 6.73 -1.58 20.40
C LEU A 224 7.29 -2.41 19.26
N LEU A 225 8.19 -1.85 18.43
CA LEU A 225 8.66 -2.52 17.21
C LEU A 225 9.90 -3.41 17.45
N HIS A 226 10.79 -3.00 18.34
CA HIS A 226 12.03 -3.75 18.59
C HIS A 226 11.82 -5.21 19.02
N PRO A 227 10.82 -5.55 19.84
CA PRO A 227 10.52 -6.94 20.17
C PRO A 227 9.90 -7.77 19.03
N LEU A 228 9.47 -7.13 17.93
CA LEU A 228 8.88 -7.78 16.76
C LEU A 228 9.91 -8.09 15.66
N VAL A 229 11.14 -7.60 15.79
CA VAL A 229 12.27 -7.79 14.88
C VAL A 229 13.30 -8.73 15.46
#